data_336f53e80ab36289fea6685c48a45739
#
_entry.id   336f53e80ab36289fea6685c48a45739
#
_cell.length_a   1.000
_cell.length_b   1.000
_cell.length_c   1.000
_cell.angle_alpha   90.00
_cell.angle_beta   90.00
_cell.angle_gamma   90.00
#
_symmetry.space_group_name_H-M   'P 1'
#
loop_
_entity.id
_entity.type
_entity.pdbx_description
1 polymer ?
#
loop_
_entity_poly.entity_id
_entity_poly.type
_entity_poly.pdbx_seq_one_letter_code
_entity_poly.pdbx_strand_id
1 'polypeptide(L)'
;MAGIEATTNRRRFLLTSGAAVAATGAAYALPRQRLGGAQANAGQPPADAGAAAVRPVVGRAAPYGATTLQTTARLTGSGSYRHLTSGPGWPLVVRGDLAAARNGRQDRRTALACFVQVTDLHVTDVQSPLRTEYLRAGSPGSWRGQEALSVAGAVSLVEQVNALGGGPHTGRPPAFVMSTGDNIDNHSMVELEWFLTLMSGGRITPNTGDPTSYEGVQNCGLPLYWHPDAALRDQDKLRGLPRIPGFLQAAIRPVTSPGLRIPWYSTPGNHDDLPGGCLAPQDPFLRDYITGARKVFSVPDSDVAAFAKVLDSGDDPKSTVLKEILHRNARRARSVTPDERRRMATPHDYLRAHLDPAHAGAGPIGHGYTENNLDGERMYYTFPIADGVIGISIDTTYRSGHYEGSLGTEQLRWLERTLAAHSTLHYDADGRLVRNPAADDAHLLVFSHHHSPSMTRRPDAARTDETRHDGAEVIALLNRFPNVVAWINGHSHVNRITPHAHPTPARSFWEVNTASHVDYPQHARLLELVDNHDGTLSLFTTLVESAAPYRADFDDLSAVGLASLYRELAYNAPGLAARTGGGVHEEMAGTAADRNTELLVRRA
;
A
#
# COMPACT_ATOMS: atom_id res chain seq x y z
N MET A 1 -9.55 -35.41 1.12
CA MET A 1 -8.23 -34.90 0.66
C MET A 1 -8.20 -33.39 0.35
N ALA A 2 -9.23 -32.63 0.71
CA ALA A 2 -9.32 -31.18 0.48
C ALA A 2 -8.79 -30.30 1.63
N GLY A 3 -8.34 -30.90 2.73
CA GLY A 3 -7.94 -30.16 3.94
C GLY A 3 -6.44 -29.84 4.08
N ILE A 4 -5.58 -30.35 3.20
CA ILE A 4 -4.12 -30.22 3.35
C ILE A 4 -3.57 -29.05 2.50
N GLU A 5 -4.22 -28.68 1.42
CA GLU A 5 -3.74 -27.58 0.54
C GLU A 5 -4.03 -26.17 1.11
N ALA A 6 -5.08 -26.01 1.90
CA ALA A 6 -5.41 -24.70 2.49
C ALA A 6 -4.43 -24.27 3.60
N THR A 7 -3.83 -25.23 4.31
CA THR A 7 -2.86 -24.96 5.39
C THR A 7 -1.47 -24.55 4.88
N THR A 8 -1.08 -24.98 3.68
CA THR A 8 0.24 -24.67 3.12
C THR A 8 0.35 -23.22 2.64
N ASN A 9 -0.74 -22.63 2.19
CA ASN A 9 -0.75 -21.26 1.69
C ASN A 9 -0.78 -20.20 2.80
N ARG A 10 -1.42 -20.48 3.94
CA ARG A 10 -1.42 -19.58 5.11
C ARG A 10 -0.05 -19.51 5.81
N ARG A 11 0.69 -20.62 5.87
CA ARG A 11 2.06 -20.62 6.42
C ARG A 11 3.03 -19.71 5.66
N ARG A 12 2.82 -19.49 4.36
CA ARG A 12 3.64 -18.56 3.56
C ARG A 12 3.42 -17.10 3.96
N PHE A 13 2.25 -16.72 4.43
CA PHE A 13 1.96 -15.33 4.81
C PHE A 13 2.76 -14.86 6.03
N LEU A 14 2.81 -15.65 7.08
CA LEU A 14 3.56 -15.30 8.30
C LEU A 14 5.08 -15.36 8.10
N LEU A 15 5.54 -16.22 7.19
CA LEU A 15 6.95 -16.22 6.79
C LEU A 15 7.34 -14.93 6.05
N THR A 16 6.36 -14.12 5.66
CA THR A 16 6.54 -12.85 4.94
C THR A 16 6.07 -11.63 5.70
N SER A 17 5.75 -11.77 7.01
CA SER A 17 5.12 -10.73 7.84
C SER A 17 5.87 -9.40 7.89
N GLY A 18 5.60 -8.66 7.01
CA GLY A 18 5.73 -7.30 6.63
C GLY A 18 4.78 -7.13 5.48
N ALA A 19 3.54 -7.57 5.67
CA ALA A 19 2.42 -7.39 4.76
C ALA A 19 2.67 -7.75 3.29
N ALA A 20 2.46 -8.97 2.89
CA ALA A 20 2.02 -9.26 1.54
C ALA A 20 1.36 -10.62 1.48
N VAL A 21 0.13 -10.56 1.16
CA VAL A 21 -0.70 -11.70 0.82
C VAL A 21 -0.11 -12.39 -0.40
N ALA A 22 0.31 -13.62 -0.25
CA ALA A 22 0.37 -14.51 -1.40
C ALA A 22 -1.07 -14.66 -1.88
N ALA A 23 -1.40 -14.03 -3.01
CA ALA A 23 -2.70 -14.18 -3.61
C ALA A 23 -2.96 -15.66 -3.88
N THR A 24 -3.81 -16.28 -3.09
CA THR A 24 -4.47 -17.52 -3.48
C THR A 24 -5.50 -17.15 -4.53
N GLY A 25 -5.06 -17.09 -5.79
CA GLY A 25 -6.00 -17.13 -6.89
C GLY A 25 -6.78 -18.44 -6.81
N ALA A 26 -8.00 -18.40 -6.32
CA ALA A 26 -8.98 -19.41 -6.63
C ALA A 26 -9.22 -19.30 -8.15
N ALA A 27 -8.52 -20.12 -8.91
CA ALA A 27 -8.79 -20.31 -10.32
C ALA A 27 -10.19 -20.93 -10.43
N TYR A 28 -11.19 -20.12 -10.72
CA TYR A 28 -12.41 -20.63 -11.32
C TYR A 28 -12.03 -21.14 -12.70
N ALA A 29 -11.92 -22.44 -12.83
CA ALA A 29 -11.71 -23.12 -14.09
C ALA A 29 -12.95 -22.96 -14.95
N LEU A 30 -12.88 -22.06 -15.93
CA LEU A 30 -13.79 -22.07 -17.07
C LEU A 30 -13.43 -23.24 -17.99
N PRO A 31 -14.39 -23.97 -18.56
CA PRO A 31 -14.13 -25.12 -19.40
C PRO A 31 -13.36 -24.69 -20.66
N ARG A 32 -12.25 -25.33 -20.91
CA ARG A 32 -11.48 -25.20 -22.15
C ARG A 32 -12.28 -25.77 -23.31
N GLN A 33 -12.84 -24.92 -24.16
CA GLN A 33 -13.19 -25.31 -25.52
C GLN A 33 -11.91 -25.44 -26.35
N ARG A 34 -11.64 -26.64 -26.83
CA ARG A 34 -10.62 -26.90 -27.83
C ARG A 34 -11.06 -26.27 -29.17
N LEU A 35 -10.35 -25.25 -29.59
CA LEU A 35 -10.38 -24.82 -30.99
C LEU A 35 -9.15 -25.39 -31.69
N GLY A 36 -9.42 -26.04 -32.81
CA GLY A 36 -8.44 -26.76 -33.62
C GLY A 36 -7.40 -25.85 -34.25
N GLY A 37 -6.22 -26.41 -34.45
CA GLY A 37 -5.06 -25.75 -35.03
C GLY A 37 -5.27 -25.31 -36.47
N ALA A 38 -4.86 -24.06 -36.72
CA ALA A 38 -4.44 -23.63 -38.07
C ALA A 38 -3.02 -23.11 -37.94
N GLN A 39 -2.09 -23.76 -38.63
CA GLN A 39 -0.73 -23.27 -38.82
C GLN A 39 -0.80 -21.98 -39.63
N ALA A 40 -0.26 -20.91 -39.10
CA ALA A 40 -0.02 -19.67 -39.80
C ALA A 40 1.50 -19.47 -40.00
N ASN A 41 1.87 -19.27 -41.23
CA ASN A 41 3.22 -18.96 -41.74
C ASN A 41 3.83 -17.75 -41.00
N ALA A 42 5.12 -17.88 -40.68
CA ALA A 42 5.96 -16.77 -40.24
C ALA A 42 6.14 -15.76 -41.39
N GLY A 43 5.37 -14.67 -41.32
CA GLY A 43 5.61 -13.45 -42.10
C GLY A 43 6.33 -12.44 -41.23
N GLN A 44 7.36 -11.77 -41.78
CA GLN A 44 8.11 -10.68 -41.13
C GLN A 44 7.16 -9.62 -40.54
N PRO A 45 7.51 -9.01 -39.39
CA PRO A 45 6.73 -7.90 -38.87
C PRO A 45 6.86 -6.69 -39.80
N PRO A 46 5.77 -5.97 -40.09
CA PRO A 46 5.86 -4.70 -40.78
C PRO A 46 6.57 -3.67 -39.89
N ALA A 47 7.49 -2.94 -40.49
CA ALA A 47 8.19 -1.82 -39.90
C ALA A 47 7.19 -0.73 -39.49
N ASP A 48 7.45 -0.13 -38.31
CA ASP A 48 6.99 1.16 -37.85
C ASP A 48 5.55 1.58 -38.20
N ALA A 49 4.59 1.12 -37.39
CA ALA A 49 3.44 1.96 -37.07
C ALA A 49 3.84 2.81 -35.86
N GLY A 50 4.31 4.03 -36.11
CA GLY A 50 4.61 5.00 -35.05
C GLY A 50 3.43 5.07 -34.10
N ALA A 51 3.67 4.85 -32.80
CA ALA A 51 2.69 5.04 -31.76
C ALA A 51 2.21 6.49 -31.85
N ALA A 52 0.98 6.69 -32.32
CA ALA A 52 0.37 8.01 -32.36
C ALA A 52 0.35 8.51 -30.90
N ALA A 53 1.15 9.53 -30.61
CA ALA A 53 1.20 10.15 -29.29
C ALA A 53 -0.21 10.60 -28.94
N VAL A 54 -0.79 9.99 -27.91
CA VAL A 54 -2.11 10.38 -27.38
C VAL A 54 -1.99 11.83 -26.94
N ARG A 55 -2.68 12.75 -27.62
CA ARG A 55 -2.66 14.16 -27.27
C ARG A 55 -3.44 14.38 -25.97
N PRO A 56 -2.94 15.17 -25.02
CA PRO A 56 -3.70 15.55 -23.83
C PRO A 56 -5.00 16.23 -24.24
N VAL A 57 -6.09 15.88 -23.59
CA VAL A 57 -7.42 16.45 -23.87
C VAL A 57 -7.54 17.83 -23.23
N VAL A 58 -6.92 18.02 -22.04
CA VAL A 58 -6.94 19.29 -21.28
C VAL A 58 -5.64 19.43 -20.51
N GLY A 59 -5.06 20.64 -20.53
CA GLY A 59 -3.95 21.00 -19.68
C GLY A 59 -2.56 20.55 -20.16
N ARG A 60 -1.62 20.46 -19.24
CA ARG A 60 -0.21 20.16 -19.51
C ARG A 60 0.08 18.69 -19.19
N ALA A 61 0.62 17.95 -20.16
CA ALA A 61 1.07 16.59 -19.95
C ALA A 61 2.20 16.51 -18.90
N ALA A 62 2.34 15.35 -18.25
CA ALA A 62 3.45 15.07 -17.34
C ALA A 62 4.80 15.30 -18.05
N PRO A 63 5.82 15.84 -17.36
CA PRO A 63 7.16 15.96 -17.90
C PRO A 63 7.71 14.62 -18.36
N TYR A 64 8.58 14.62 -19.37
CA TYR A 64 9.27 13.41 -19.83
C TYR A 64 10.06 12.77 -18.67
N GLY A 65 9.92 11.44 -18.51
CA GLY A 65 10.56 10.69 -17.43
C GLY A 65 9.87 10.76 -16.08
N ALA A 66 8.74 11.49 -15.95
CA ALA A 66 8.02 11.61 -14.69
C ALA A 66 7.15 10.39 -14.34
N THR A 67 6.84 9.54 -15.31
CA THR A 67 6.01 8.33 -15.12
C THR A 67 6.65 7.10 -15.75
N THR A 68 6.12 5.93 -15.40
CA THR A 68 6.58 4.64 -15.98
C THR A 68 6.17 4.44 -17.45
N LEU A 69 5.44 5.35 -18.06
CA LEU A 69 5.24 5.35 -19.53
C LEU A 69 6.53 5.69 -20.28
N GLN A 70 7.43 6.46 -19.67
CA GLN A 70 8.66 6.92 -20.29
C GLN A 70 9.88 6.10 -19.85
N THR A 71 10.01 5.89 -18.54
CA THR A 71 11.17 5.19 -17.95
C THR A 71 10.76 4.35 -16.77
N THR A 72 11.47 3.24 -16.54
CA THR A 72 11.28 2.37 -15.38
C THR A 72 12.63 1.93 -14.81
N ALA A 73 12.63 1.54 -13.54
CA ALA A 73 13.77 0.87 -12.94
C ALA A 73 14.03 -0.47 -13.64
N ARG A 74 15.28 -0.71 -14.05
CA ARG A 74 15.72 -1.95 -14.67
C ARG A 74 16.98 -2.48 -14.01
N LEU A 75 17.06 -3.79 -13.93
CA LEU A 75 18.23 -4.49 -13.40
C LEU A 75 19.45 -4.37 -14.30
N THR A 76 20.62 -4.25 -13.66
CA THR A 76 21.91 -4.34 -14.31
C THR A 76 22.89 -5.14 -13.46
N GLY A 77 23.96 -5.66 -14.09
CA GLY A 77 24.92 -6.52 -13.45
C GLY A 77 24.49 -8.00 -13.37
N SER A 78 25.42 -8.88 -13.01
CA SER A 78 25.24 -10.34 -12.93
C SER A 78 25.55 -10.93 -11.55
N GLY A 79 25.94 -10.12 -10.57
CA GLY A 79 26.25 -10.56 -9.21
C GLY A 79 25.02 -10.94 -8.39
N SER A 80 25.25 -11.45 -7.20
CA SER A 80 24.18 -11.74 -6.22
C SER A 80 23.48 -10.47 -5.74
N TYR A 81 24.18 -9.35 -5.63
CA TYR A 81 23.62 -8.02 -5.49
C TYR A 81 23.44 -7.39 -6.88
N ARG A 82 22.26 -6.86 -7.14
CA ARG A 82 21.89 -6.30 -8.44
C ARG A 82 21.71 -4.79 -8.30
N HIS A 83 22.36 -4.05 -9.20
CA HIS A 83 22.12 -2.62 -9.33
C HIS A 83 20.90 -2.33 -10.19
N LEU A 84 20.35 -1.14 -10.00
CA LEU A 84 19.29 -0.61 -10.85
C LEU A 84 19.84 0.42 -11.84
N THR A 85 19.16 0.57 -12.95
CA THR A 85 19.43 1.58 -13.98
C THR A 85 18.12 2.00 -14.63
N SER A 86 18.13 3.11 -15.36
CA SER A 86 17.01 3.52 -16.19
C SER A 86 16.80 2.52 -17.32
N GLY A 87 15.56 2.12 -17.53
CA GLY A 87 15.10 1.27 -18.62
C GLY A 87 13.97 1.91 -19.43
N PRO A 88 13.53 1.26 -20.51
CA PRO A 88 12.40 1.74 -21.31
C PRO A 88 11.13 1.71 -20.46
N GLY A 89 10.22 2.64 -20.75
CA GLY A 89 8.90 2.69 -20.12
C GLY A 89 8.02 1.50 -20.52
N TRP A 90 6.95 1.33 -19.76
CA TRP A 90 5.90 0.34 -20.05
C TRP A 90 4.80 0.93 -20.91
N PRO A 91 4.29 0.19 -21.92
CA PRO A 91 3.21 0.69 -22.77
C PRO A 91 1.89 0.82 -22.01
N LEU A 92 0.99 1.65 -22.52
CA LEU A 92 -0.41 1.69 -22.11
C LEU A 92 -1.15 0.48 -22.65
N VAL A 93 -1.90 -0.21 -21.78
CA VAL A 93 -2.77 -1.34 -22.13
C VAL A 93 -4.23 -0.94 -21.98
N VAL A 94 -5.02 -1.07 -23.04
CA VAL A 94 -6.47 -0.82 -22.99
C VAL A 94 -7.17 -2.08 -22.50
N ARG A 95 -7.95 -1.97 -21.43
CA ARG A 95 -8.72 -3.05 -20.83
C ARG A 95 -10.21 -2.85 -21.06
N GLY A 96 -10.78 -3.72 -21.89
CA GLY A 96 -12.20 -3.72 -22.26
C GLY A 96 -13.02 -4.79 -21.55
N ASP A 97 -12.57 -5.32 -20.43
CA ASP A 97 -13.22 -6.42 -19.69
C ASP A 97 -14.67 -6.06 -19.28
N LEU A 98 -14.91 -4.80 -18.89
CA LEU A 98 -16.22 -4.34 -18.42
C LEU A 98 -17.01 -3.52 -19.45
N ALA A 99 -16.32 -2.92 -20.42
CA ALA A 99 -16.95 -2.20 -21.53
C ALA A 99 -16.04 -2.19 -22.76
N ALA A 100 -16.63 -2.40 -23.93
CA ALA A 100 -15.87 -2.39 -25.19
C ALA A 100 -15.41 -0.97 -25.55
N ALA A 101 -14.16 -0.86 -26.01
CA ALA A 101 -13.63 0.38 -26.55
C ALA A 101 -14.35 0.78 -27.85
N ARG A 102 -14.77 2.04 -27.94
CA ARG A 102 -15.41 2.59 -29.15
C ARG A 102 -14.44 3.48 -29.93
N ASN A 103 -14.54 3.46 -31.24
CA ASN A 103 -13.71 4.29 -32.12
C ASN A 103 -13.98 5.78 -31.91
N GLY A 104 -12.94 6.60 -32.03
CA GLY A 104 -13.04 8.06 -31.92
C GLY A 104 -13.31 8.56 -30.47
N ARG A 105 -13.27 7.69 -29.44
CA ARG A 105 -13.44 8.11 -28.05
C ARG A 105 -12.38 9.10 -27.61
N GLN A 106 -11.15 8.97 -28.14
CA GLN A 106 -10.02 9.85 -27.80
C GLN A 106 -10.28 11.31 -28.18
N ASP A 107 -11.05 11.53 -29.25
CA ASP A 107 -11.36 12.87 -29.77
C ASP A 107 -12.50 13.57 -29.04
N ARG A 108 -13.29 12.81 -28.26
CA ARG A 108 -14.50 13.32 -27.57
C ARG A 108 -14.31 13.46 -26.05
N ARG A 109 -13.24 12.95 -25.50
CA ARG A 109 -12.99 12.84 -24.06
C ARG A 109 -13.06 14.16 -23.34
N THR A 110 -13.70 14.14 -22.17
CA THR A 110 -13.62 15.22 -21.17
C THR A 110 -13.01 14.67 -19.88
N ALA A 111 -11.94 15.30 -19.40
CA ALA A 111 -11.32 14.94 -18.15
C ALA A 111 -12.21 15.36 -16.97
N LEU A 112 -12.58 14.40 -16.12
CA LEU A 112 -13.39 14.61 -14.92
C LEU A 112 -12.52 14.83 -13.70
N ALA A 113 -11.53 13.95 -13.46
CA ALA A 113 -10.65 14.02 -12.31
C ALA A 113 -9.22 13.56 -12.66
N CYS A 114 -8.24 14.07 -11.89
CA CYS A 114 -6.87 13.59 -11.89
C CYS A 114 -6.33 13.66 -10.46
N PHE A 115 -5.72 12.57 -9.96
CA PHE A 115 -5.17 12.50 -8.61
C PHE A 115 -4.08 11.42 -8.51
N VAL A 116 -3.32 11.43 -7.42
CA VAL A 116 -2.27 10.43 -7.15
C VAL A 116 -2.69 9.57 -5.97
N GLN A 117 -2.50 8.26 -6.06
CA GLN A 117 -2.56 7.33 -4.95
C GLN A 117 -1.14 6.99 -4.50
N VAL A 118 -0.89 7.07 -3.20
CA VAL A 118 0.25 6.48 -2.49
C VAL A 118 -0.29 5.45 -1.50
N THR A 119 0.49 4.43 -1.18
CA THR A 119 0.05 3.38 -0.25
C THR A 119 1.24 2.69 0.39
N ASP A 120 1.04 2.15 1.58
CA ASP A 120 2.01 1.29 2.24
C ASP A 120 3.40 1.95 2.31
N LEU A 121 3.45 3.18 2.84
CA LEU A 121 4.69 3.94 3.04
C LEU A 121 5.54 3.31 4.13
N HIS A 122 4.89 2.75 5.16
CA HIS A 122 5.52 2.15 6.33
C HIS A 122 6.67 3.01 6.87
N VAL A 123 6.37 4.26 7.21
CA VAL A 123 7.34 5.11 7.91
C VAL A 123 7.68 4.45 9.23
N THR A 124 8.94 4.00 9.38
CA THR A 124 9.32 3.01 10.39
C THR A 124 10.29 3.55 11.42
N ASP A 125 9.96 3.41 12.71
CA ASP A 125 10.93 3.47 13.80
C ASP A 125 11.63 2.10 13.97
N VAL A 126 12.77 1.92 13.33
CA VAL A 126 13.56 0.68 13.39
C VAL A 126 14.16 0.40 14.77
N GLN A 127 14.08 1.34 15.69
CA GLN A 127 14.60 1.20 17.05
C GLN A 127 13.53 0.77 18.05
N SER A 128 12.23 0.77 17.64
CA SER A 128 11.11 0.37 18.48
C SER A 128 11.32 -1.04 19.07
N PRO A 129 11.18 -1.22 20.39
CA PRO A 129 11.30 -2.53 21.04
C PRO A 129 10.31 -3.56 20.52
N LEU A 130 9.12 -3.15 20.10
CA LEU A 130 8.07 -4.05 19.63
C LEU A 130 8.15 -4.36 18.14
N ARG A 131 9.10 -3.74 17.39
CA ARG A 131 9.32 -4.05 15.98
C ARG A 131 9.57 -5.55 15.80
N THR A 132 8.87 -6.16 14.84
CA THR A 132 8.78 -7.64 14.71
C THR A 132 10.01 -8.31 14.11
N GLU A 133 11.09 -7.62 13.84
CA GLU A 133 12.31 -8.16 13.25
C GLU A 133 12.93 -9.33 14.04
N TYR A 134 12.65 -9.46 15.36
CA TYR A 134 13.10 -10.60 16.18
C TYR A 134 12.56 -11.94 15.69
N LEU A 135 11.53 -11.94 14.85
CA LEU A 135 10.96 -13.14 14.23
C LEU A 135 11.74 -13.62 13.00
N ARG A 136 12.75 -12.87 12.55
CA ARG A 136 13.43 -13.10 11.27
C ARG A 136 14.01 -14.51 11.09
N ALA A 137 14.44 -15.17 12.14
CA ALA A 137 15.03 -16.50 12.05
C ALA A 137 14.08 -17.50 11.34
N GLY A 138 12.80 -17.50 11.69
CA GLY A 138 11.76 -18.32 11.06
C GLY A 138 10.85 -17.58 10.09
N SER A 139 10.95 -16.24 10.01
CA SER A 139 10.15 -15.38 9.16
C SER A 139 11.02 -14.32 8.47
N PRO A 140 11.69 -14.64 7.36
CA PRO A 140 12.61 -13.71 6.69
C PRO A 140 11.97 -12.38 6.26
N GLY A 141 10.66 -12.35 6.02
CA GLY A 141 9.91 -11.16 5.64
C GLY A 141 9.57 -10.19 6.78
N SER A 142 9.83 -10.57 8.05
CA SER A 142 9.58 -9.71 9.21
C SER A 142 10.57 -8.55 9.36
N TRP A 143 11.56 -8.45 8.50
CA TRP A 143 12.58 -7.42 8.50
C TRP A 143 13.06 -7.11 7.08
N ARG A 144 13.35 -5.84 6.84
CA ARG A 144 13.86 -5.32 5.56
C ARG A 144 15.15 -4.54 5.78
N GLY A 145 16.17 -4.79 4.95
CA GLY A 145 17.46 -4.08 5.06
C GLY A 145 17.36 -2.57 4.81
N GLN A 146 16.36 -2.13 4.04
CA GLN A 146 16.13 -0.74 3.67
C GLN A 146 15.27 0.05 4.66
N GLU A 147 14.54 -0.57 5.58
CA GLU A 147 13.50 0.11 6.38
C GLU A 147 14.03 1.28 7.24
N ALA A 148 15.30 1.26 7.62
CA ALA A 148 15.96 2.39 8.28
C ALA A 148 16.01 3.67 7.42
N LEU A 149 15.77 3.55 6.11
CA LEU A 149 15.76 4.64 5.14
C LEU A 149 14.34 5.01 4.66
N SER A 150 13.29 4.50 5.30
CA SER A 150 11.89 4.70 4.88
C SER A 150 11.52 6.18 4.73
N VAL A 151 11.99 7.04 5.64
CA VAL A 151 11.76 8.49 5.56
C VAL A 151 12.44 9.10 4.32
N ALA A 152 13.71 8.76 4.04
CA ALA A 152 14.43 9.30 2.88
C ALA A 152 13.78 8.84 1.56
N GLY A 153 13.37 7.57 1.49
CA GLY A 153 12.63 7.03 0.34
C GLY A 153 11.30 7.73 0.12
N ALA A 154 10.53 7.93 1.19
CA ALA A 154 9.22 8.57 1.11
C ALA A 154 9.32 10.08 0.76
N VAL A 155 10.34 10.79 1.25
CA VAL A 155 10.62 12.18 0.82
C VAL A 155 10.84 12.25 -0.69
N SER A 156 11.62 11.29 -1.24
CA SER A 156 11.84 11.23 -2.69
C SER A 156 10.57 10.94 -3.49
N LEU A 157 9.59 10.21 -2.92
CA LEU A 157 8.28 10.04 -3.53
C LEU A 157 7.47 11.34 -3.52
N VAL A 158 7.47 12.08 -2.39
CA VAL A 158 6.82 13.41 -2.29
C VAL A 158 7.41 14.38 -3.33
N GLU A 159 8.73 14.38 -3.50
CA GLU A 159 9.40 15.19 -4.52
C GLU A 159 8.94 14.85 -5.94
N GLN A 160 8.81 13.56 -6.26
CA GLN A 160 8.31 13.10 -7.56
C GLN A 160 6.87 13.50 -7.79
N VAL A 161 6.00 13.32 -6.80
CA VAL A 161 4.59 13.75 -6.89
C VAL A 161 4.50 15.26 -7.13
N ASN A 162 5.30 16.05 -6.44
CA ASN A 162 5.37 17.50 -6.63
C ASN A 162 5.91 17.91 -8.01
N ALA A 163 6.66 17.06 -8.68
CA ALA A 163 7.19 17.30 -10.02
C ALA A 163 6.20 16.95 -11.14
N LEU A 164 5.08 16.27 -10.85
CA LEU A 164 4.06 15.94 -11.83
C LEU A 164 3.36 17.23 -12.32
N GLY A 165 3.52 17.55 -13.60
CA GLY A 165 2.90 18.74 -14.20
C GLY A 165 1.46 18.53 -14.66
N GLY A 166 1.04 17.26 -14.84
CA GLY A 166 -0.29 16.87 -15.29
C GLY A 166 -0.34 15.40 -15.68
N GLY A 167 -1.53 14.84 -15.76
CA GLY A 167 -1.74 13.45 -16.19
C GLY A 167 -1.30 13.25 -17.65
N PRO A 168 -0.66 12.11 -17.97
CA PRO A 168 -0.14 11.87 -19.32
C PRO A 168 -1.23 11.70 -20.39
N HIS A 169 -2.47 11.44 -20.01
CA HIS A 169 -3.58 11.19 -20.93
C HIS A 169 -4.54 12.37 -21.06
N THR A 170 -4.67 13.21 -20.02
CA THR A 170 -5.57 14.37 -20.01
C THR A 170 -4.84 15.69 -19.95
N GLY A 171 -3.60 15.71 -19.49
CA GLY A 171 -2.84 16.90 -19.15
C GLY A 171 -3.35 17.64 -17.91
N ARG A 172 -4.44 17.16 -17.27
CA ARG A 172 -5.01 17.79 -16.08
C ARG A 172 -4.04 17.64 -14.89
N PRO A 173 -3.70 18.70 -14.15
CA PRO A 173 -2.91 18.60 -12.95
C PRO A 173 -3.59 17.71 -11.89
N PRO A 174 -2.83 16.92 -11.12
CA PRO A 174 -3.39 16.20 -9.99
C PRO A 174 -3.99 17.17 -8.97
N ALA A 175 -5.24 16.92 -8.57
CA ALA A 175 -5.95 17.78 -7.63
C ALA A 175 -5.59 17.45 -6.16
N PHE A 176 -5.23 16.22 -5.89
CA PHE A 176 -4.89 15.74 -4.54
C PHE A 176 -4.05 14.46 -4.57
N VAL A 177 -3.54 14.08 -3.40
CA VAL A 177 -2.96 12.76 -3.14
C VAL A 177 -3.87 12.00 -2.16
N MET A 178 -4.13 10.71 -2.43
CA MET A 178 -4.80 9.80 -1.51
C MET A 178 -3.81 8.79 -0.98
N SER A 179 -3.59 8.76 0.35
CA SER A 179 -2.87 7.69 1.02
C SER A 179 -3.86 6.60 1.45
N THR A 180 -3.65 5.38 0.93
CA THR A 180 -4.55 4.25 1.19
C THR A 180 -4.04 3.31 2.28
N GLY A 181 -3.47 3.87 3.34
CA GLY A 181 -3.15 3.17 4.57
C GLY A 181 -1.75 2.55 4.62
N ASP A 182 -1.45 1.95 5.76
CA ASP A 182 -0.13 1.52 6.19
C ASP A 182 0.89 2.66 6.02
N ASN A 183 0.48 3.83 6.55
CA ASN A 183 1.27 5.04 6.54
C ASN A 183 2.50 4.91 7.44
N ILE A 184 2.31 4.25 8.59
CA ILE A 184 3.32 3.93 9.60
C ILE A 184 3.45 2.42 9.77
N ASP A 185 4.43 1.95 10.56
CA ASP A 185 4.73 0.51 10.64
C ASP A 185 4.46 -0.11 12.02
N ASN A 186 4.75 0.60 13.11
CA ASN A 186 4.65 0.08 14.48
C ASN A 186 3.46 0.64 15.28
N HIS A 187 2.51 1.33 14.65
CA HIS A 187 1.37 1.96 15.35
C HIS A 187 1.80 2.98 16.42
N SER A 188 2.90 3.68 16.24
CA SER A 188 3.44 4.60 17.24
C SER A 188 3.16 6.07 16.93
N MET A 189 3.00 6.89 17.99
CA MET A 189 2.78 8.33 17.83
C MET A 189 3.91 9.03 17.12
N VAL A 190 5.15 8.62 17.34
CA VAL A 190 6.31 9.25 16.70
C VAL A 190 6.33 8.97 15.19
N GLU A 191 5.95 7.77 14.76
CA GLU A 191 5.84 7.45 13.34
C GLU A 191 4.68 8.21 12.69
N LEU A 192 3.55 8.33 13.39
CA LEU A 192 2.43 9.15 12.94
C LEU A 192 2.84 10.61 12.72
N GLU A 193 3.60 11.19 13.66
CA GLU A 193 4.13 12.54 13.51
C GLU A 193 5.12 12.64 12.32
N TRP A 194 5.97 11.63 12.13
CA TRP A 194 6.86 11.60 10.96
C TRP A 194 6.09 11.53 9.64
N PHE A 195 5.05 10.69 9.57
CA PHE A 195 4.18 10.61 8.40
C PHE A 195 3.47 11.93 8.11
N LEU A 196 2.84 12.54 9.12
CA LEU A 196 2.16 13.82 8.95
C LEU A 196 3.13 14.93 8.52
N THR A 197 4.33 14.97 9.13
CA THR A 197 5.39 15.92 8.75
C THR A 197 5.92 15.63 7.33
N LEU A 198 6.05 14.36 6.95
CA LEU A 198 6.44 13.95 5.61
C LEU A 198 5.49 14.52 4.56
N MET A 199 4.18 14.37 4.79
CA MET A 199 3.14 14.78 3.86
C MET A 199 2.91 16.30 3.84
N SER A 200 3.01 16.95 4.98
CA SER A 200 2.73 18.39 5.15
C SER A 200 3.94 19.30 5.02
N GLY A 201 5.14 18.73 5.08
CA GLY A 201 6.41 19.45 5.03
C GLY A 201 6.99 19.74 6.42
N GLY A 202 8.28 19.60 6.54
CA GLY A 202 9.01 19.85 7.77
C GLY A 202 10.25 18.99 7.94
N ARG A 203 10.88 19.12 9.10
CA ARG A 203 12.09 18.38 9.46
C ARG A 203 11.73 17.14 10.28
N ILE A 204 12.17 15.98 9.84
CA ILE A 204 11.98 14.68 10.48
C ILE A 204 13.34 14.17 10.96
N THR A 205 13.44 13.74 12.21
CA THR A 205 14.58 12.98 12.72
C THR A 205 14.13 11.53 12.88
N PRO A 206 14.48 10.62 11.96
CA PRO A 206 14.01 9.23 11.99
C PRO A 206 14.79 8.42 13.02
N ASN A 207 14.71 8.83 14.28
CA ASN A 207 15.43 8.28 15.41
C ASN A 207 14.63 8.45 16.70
N THR A 208 14.59 7.39 17.49
CA THR A 208 14.06 7.37 18.84
C THR A 208 15.10 6.81 19.82
N GLY A 209 14.89 6.97 21.12
CA GLY A 209 15.85 6.54 22.13
C GLY A 209 17.08 7.43 22.16
N ASP A 210 18.28 6.86 22.05
CA ASP A 210 19.53 7.64 22.08
C ASP A 210 19.64 8.54 20.83
N PRO A 211 19.74 9.88 21.00
CA PRO A 211 19.78 10.80 19.86
C PRO A 211 21.05 10.70 19.01
N THR A 212 22.09 10.02 19.49
CA THR A 212 23.40 9.93 18.87
C THR A 212 23.75 8.54 18.35
N SER A 213 23.00 7.53 18.76
CA SER A 213 23.30 6.13 18.49
C SER A 213 22.14 5.39 17.83
N TYR A 214 22.45 4.54 16.87
CA TYR A 214 21.49 3.61 16.29
C TYR A 214 21.37 2.36 17.18
N GLU A 215 20.21 2.12 17.75
CA GLU A 215 19.92 1.01 18.68
C GLU A 215 19.11 -0.14 18.04
N GLY A 216 18.90 -0.13 16.73
CA GLY A 216 18.19 -1.16 15.99
C GLY A 216 19.02 -2.42 15.71
N VAL A 217 18.41 -3.40 15.03
CA VAL A 217 19.00 -4.72 14.75
C VAL A 217 20.26 -4.67 13.90
N GLN A 218 20.43 -3.67 13.05
CA GLN A 218 21.60 -3.53 12.19
C GLN A 218 22.89 -3.12 12.94
N ASN A 219 22.79 -2.87 14.25
CA ASN A 219 23.91 -2.64 15.16
C ASN A 219 24.00 -3.70 16.28
N CYS A 220 23.21 -4.76 16.23
CA CYS A 220 23.12 -5.72 17.33
C CYS A 220 24.26 -6.75 17.36
N GLY A 221 25.08 -6.85 16.30
CA GLY A 221 26.20 -7.80 16.20
C GLY A 221 25.76 -9.27 15.99
N LEU A 222 24.48 -9.55 15.73
CA LEU A 222 24.00 -10.90 15.37
C LEU A 222 24.17 -11.12 13.87
N PRO A 223 24.84 -12.19 13.42
CA PRO A 223 25.01 -12.47 11.98
C PRO A 223 23.68 -12.71 11.23
N LEU A 224 22.58 -12.77 11.93
CA LEU A 224 21.22 -12.89 11.38
C LEU A 224 20.84 -11.67 10.53
N TYR A 225 21.35 -10.49 10.86
CA TYR A 225 21.01 -9.21 10.23
C TYR A 225 22.16 -8.63 9.44
N TRP A 226 21.84 -7.85 8.41
CA TRP A 226 22.81 -7.05 7.70
C TRP A 226 23.37 -5.93 8.58
N HIS A 227 24.68 -5.90 8.72
CA HIS A 227 25.45 -4.88 9.45
C HIS A 227 26.22 -3.99 8.46
N PRO A 228 25.61 -2.92 7.93
CA PRO A 228 26.22 -2.12 6.86
C PRO A 228 27.58 -1.53 7.23
N ASP A 229 27.75 -1.02 8.45
CA ASP A 229 28.98 -0.35 8.90
C ASP A 229 30.09 -1.35 9.24
N ALA A 230 29.72 -2.49 9.81
CA ALA A 230 30.68 -3.43 10.38
C ALA A 230 31.30 -4.36 9.33
N ALA A 231 32.52 -4.81 9.59
CA ALA A 231 33.16 -5.87 8.80
C ALA A 231 32.60 -7.28 9.13
N LEU A 232 31.65 -7.39 10.05
CA LEU A 232 30.99 -8.64 10.42
C LEU A 232 30.49 -9.35 9.16
N ARG A 233 30.82 -10.63 9.01
CA ARG A 233 30.31 -11.48 7.94
C ARG A 233 28.95 -12.03 8.32
N ASP A 234 27.91 -11.29 7.99
CA ASP A 234 26.52 -11.66 8.24
C ASP A 234 25.88 -12.39 7.06
N GLN A 235 24.68 -12.95 7.29
CA GLN A 235 23.94 -13.75 6.30
C GLN A 235 23.61 -12.95 5.03
N ASP A 236 23.37 -11.66 5.13
CA ASP A 236 22.96 -10.84 4.00
C ASP A 236 24.16 -10.39 3.16
N LYS A 237 25.32 -10.13 3.78
CA LYS A 237 26.57 -9.94 3.02
C LYS A 237 26.99 -11.22 2.28
N LEU A 238 26.70 -12.41 2.84
CA LEU A 238 26.89 -13.67 2.12
C LEU A 238 26.00 -13.80 0.88
N ARG A 239 24.87 -13.06 0.87
CA ARG A 239 23.96 -12.95 -0.28
C ARG A 239 24.27 -11.75 -1.18
N GLY A 240 25.33 -11.00 -0.87
CA GLY A 240 25.85 -9.91 -1.69
C GLY A 240 25.52 -8.50 -1.22
N LEU A 241 24.81 -8.30 -0.11
CA LEU A 241 24.58 -6.95 0.40
C LEU A 241 25.92 -6.27 0.71
N PRO A 242 26.08 -4.98 0.39
CA PRO A 242 27.35 -4.27 0.52
C PRO A 242 27.70 -3.94 1.97
N ARG A 243 28.96 -3.61 2.20
CA ARG A 243 29.37 -2.83 3.36
C ARG A 243 29.31 -1.35 2.99
N ILE A 244 28.67 -0.54 3.85
CA ILE A 244 28.45 0.91 3.64
C ILE A 244 28.83 1.63 4.94
N PRO A 245 30.11 1.99 5.13
CA PRO A 245 30.55 2.69 6.34
C PRO A 245 29.85 4.03 6.53
N GLY A 246 29.37 4.31 7.74
CA GLY A 246 28.61 5.52 8.06
C GLY A 246 27.10 5.43 7.80
N PHE A 247 26.60 4.30 7.27
CA PHE A 247 25.18 4.10 6.95
C PHE A 247 24.27 4.32 8.16
N LEU A 248 24.57 3.71 9.32
CA LEU A 248 23.71 3.79 10.49
C LEU A 248 23.61 5.22 11.03
N GLN A 249 24.72 5.95 11.03
CA GLN A 249 24.72 7.37 11.40
C GLN A 249 23.98 8.24 10.38
N ALA A 250 24.06 7.90 9.11
CA ALA A 250 23.31 8.59 8.06
C ALA A 250 21.80 8.33 8.17
N ALA A 251 21.40 7.09 8.47
CA ALA A 251 20.00 6.68 8.59
C ALA A 251 19.23 7.42 9.71
N ILE A 252 19.90 7.81 10.80
CA ILE A 252 19.29 8.53 11.92
C ILE A 252 19.41 10.05 11.83
N ARG A 253 20.05 10.57 10.77
CA ARG A 253 20.17 12.03 10.59
C ARG A 253 18.83 12.66 10.18
N PRO A 254 18.61 13.92 10.59
CA PRO A 254 17.43 14.64 10.15
C PRO A 254 17.33 14.76 8.64
N VAL A 255 16.13 14.55 8.12
CA VAL A 255 15.72 14.74 6.72
C VAL A 255 14.66 15.83 6.67
N THR A 256 14.66 16.66 5.64
CA THR A 256 13.61 17.67 5.44
C THR A 256 12.71 17.25 4.28
N SER A 257 11.41 17.09 4.56
CA SER A 257 10.42 16.92 3.52
C SER A 257 9.94 18.27 2.99
N PRO A 258 9.81 18.45 1.67
CA PRO A 258 9.18 19.65 1.12
C PRO A 258 7.67 19.69 1.37
N GLY A 259 7.07 18.59 1.83
CA GLY A 259 5.63 18.36 1.86
C GLY A 259 4.99 18.31 0.46
N LEU A 260 3.78 17.83 0.41
CA LEU A 260 2.98 17.88 -0.82
C LEU A 260 2.53 19.32 -1.11
N ARG A 261 2.59 19.72 -2.38
CA ARG A 261 2.14 21.05 -2.84
C ARG A 261 0.66 21.09 -3.22
N ILE A 262 0.00 19.94 -3.16
CA ILE A 262 -1.43 19.77 -3.44
C ILE A 262 -2.10 19.15 -2.22
N PRO A 263 -3.42 19.33 -2.02
CA PRO A 263 -4.17 18.68 -0.94
C PRO A 263 -3.91 17.18 -0.86
N TRP A 264 -4.03 16.62 0.33
CA TRP A 264 -3.96 15.18 0.49
C TRP A 264 -4.99 14.66 1.50
N TYR A 265 -5.36 13.40 1.32
CA TYR A 265 -6.32 12.67 2.14
C TYR A 265 -5.69 11.37 2.63
N SER A 266 -6.15 10.87 3.77
CA SER A 266 -5.58 9.69 4.43
C SER A 266 -6.66 8.68 4.79
N THR A 267 -6.37 7.42 4.57
CA THR A 267 -7.13 6.27 5.08
C THR A 267 -6.22 5.45 6.00
N PRO A 268 -6.71 4.82 7.08
CA PRO A 268 -5.89 3.97 7.91
C PRO A 268 -5.70 2.59 7.28
N GLY A 269 -4.53 1.98 7.54
CA GLY A 269 -4.26 0.57 7.29
C GLY A 269 -4.10 -0.20 8.60
N ASN A 270 -3.85 -1.51 8.52
CA ASN A 270 -3.69 -2.34 9.71
C ASN A 270 -2.46 -1.95 10.53
N HIS A 271 -1.37 -1.48 9.92
CA HIS A 271 -0.20 -0.98 10.65
C HIS A 271 -0.41 0.38 11.32
N ASP A 272 -1.35 1.18 10.83
CA ASP A 272 -1.75 2.44 11.47
C ASP A 272 -2.54 2.20 12.78
N ASP A 273 -3.26 1.07 12.87
CA ASP A 273 -4.17 0.75 13.98
C ASP A 273 -3.67 -0.37 14.91
N LEU A 274 -2.69 -1.18 14.46
CA LEU A 274 -2.22 -2.36 15.17
C LEU A 274 -0.69 -2.41 15.22
N PRO A 275 -0.08 -2.66 16.39
CA PRO A 275 1.36 -2.87 16.47
C PRO A 275 1.83 -4.00 15.55
N GLY A 276 2.81 -3.70 14.69
CA GLY A 276 3.29 -4.66 13.68
C GLY A 276 2.19 -5.15 12.73
N GLY A 277 1.12 -4.37 12.58
CA GLY A 277 -0.01 -4.65 11.69
C GLY A 277 -0.94 -5.79 12.10
N CYS A 278 -0.73 -6.43 13.27
CA CYS A 278 -1.47 -7.66 13.60
C CYS A 278 -1.71 -7.91 15.10
N LEU A 279 -1.12 -7.10 15.99
CA LEU A 279 -1.25 -7.30 17.44
C LEU A 279 -2.37 -6.43 18.01
N ALA A 280 -3.03 -6.90 19.07
CA ALA A 280 -4.07 -6.11 19.72
C ALA A 280 -3.47 -4.90 20.47
N PRO A 281 -3.85 -3.64 20.15
CA PRO A 281 -3.25 -2.44 20.73
C PRO A 281 -3.68 -2.19 22.18
N GLN A 282 -4.68 -2.90 22.66
CA GLN A 282 -5.26 -2.70 24.00
C GLN A 282 -4.47 -3.40 25.11
N ASP A 283 -3.48 -4.25 24.78
CA ASP A 283 -2.74 -5.01 25.77
C ASP A 283 -1.76 -4.12 26.56
N PRO A 284 -1.90 -4.03 27.91
CA PRO A 284 -1.06 -3.16 28.73
C PRO A 284 0.43 -3.53 28.67
N PHE A 285 0.75 -4.83 28.60
CA PHE A 285 2.14 -5.28 28.50
C PHE A 285 2.80 -4.79 27.20
N LEU A 286 2.11 -4.89 26.07
CA LEU A 286 2.65 -4.43 24.80
C LEU A 286 2.81 -2.90 24.78
N ARG A 287 1.88 -2.17 25.42
CA ARG A 287 1.96 -0.72 25.56
C ARG A 287 3.17 -0.26 26.38
N ASP A 288 3.48 -0.96 27.47
CA ASP A 288 4.66 -0.68 28.29
C ASP A 288 5.95 -1.16 27.60
N TYR A 289 5.87 -2.26 26.84
CA TYR A 289 7.04 -2.83 26.18
C TYR A 289 7.57 -1.93 25.05
N ILE A 290 6.70 -1.31 24.26
CA ILE A 290 7.09 -0.48 23.12
C ILE A 290 7.90 0.77 23.52
N THR A 291 7.58 1.37 24.69
CA THR A 291 8.30 2.54 25.21
C THR A 291 9.49 2.18 26.09
N GLY A 292 9.63 0.88 26.41
CA GLY A 292 10.53 0.37 27.44
C GLY A 292 12.00 0.34 27.06
N ALA A 293 12.81 -0.11 28.04
CA ALA A 293 14.26 -0.13 27.98
C ALA A 293 14.86 -1.46 27.46
N ARG A 294 14.05 -2.37 26.94
CA ARG A 294 14.52 -3.72 26.55
C ARG A 294 13.95 -4.12 25.21
N LYS A 295 14.84 -4.54 24.30
CA LYS A 295 14.50 -5.04 22.97
C LYS A 295 15.04 -6.45 22.77
N VAL A 296 14.18 -7.40 22.39
CA VAL A 296 14.59 -8.74 21.95
C VAL A 296 15.00 -8.66 20.49
N PHE A 297 16.20 -9.15 20.16
CA PHE A 297 16.74 -9.08 18.79
C PHE A 297 16.57 -10.39 18.00
N SER A 298 16.28 -11.50 18.67
CA SER A 298 15.99 -12.76 17.98
C SER A 298 15.29 -13.74 18.92
N VAL A 299 14.44 -14.58 18.36
CA VAL A 299 13.81 -15.71 19.06
C VAL A 299 14.07 -17.01 18.28
N PRO A 300 13.98 -18.19 18.91
CA PRO A 300 14.09 -19.48 18.22
C PRO A 300 13.00 -19.69 17.18
N ASP A 301 13.29 -20.48 16.13
CA ASP A 301 12.33 -20.83 15.07
C ASP A 301 11.05 -21.47 15.63
N SER A 302 11.16 -22.26 16.73
CA SER A 302 9.99 -22.83 17.41
C SER A 302 9.03 -21.77 17.97
N ASP A 303 9.58 -20.65 18.46
CA ASP A 303 8.78 -19.55 18.97
C ASP A 303 8.12 -18.78 17.82
N VAL A 304 8.83 -18.60 16.70
CA VAL A 304 8.24 -18.03 15.48
C VAL A 304 7.09 -18.90 14.99
N ALA A 305 7.27 -20.22 14.93
CA ALA A 305 6.23 -21.14 14.50
C ALA A 305 5.01 -21.16 15.45
N ALA A 306 5.24 -21.04 16.76
CA ALA A 306 4.16 -20.95 17.75
C ALA A 306 3.35 -19.66 17.57
N PHE A 307 4.03 -18.52 17.40
CA PHE A 307 3.38 -17.25 17.13
C PHE A 307 2.60 -17.26 15.81
N ALA A 308 3.21 -17.79 14.75
CA ALA A 308 2.57 -17.96 13.45
C ALA A 308 1.24 -18.73 13.55
N LYS A 309 1.24 -19.82 14.30
CA LYS A 309 0.05 -20.67 14.46
C LYS A 309 -1.12 -19.94 15.11
N VAL A 310 -0.87 -19.16 16.18
CA VAL A 310 -1.96 -18.42 16.85
C VAL A 310 -2.43 -17.22 16.06
N LEU A 311 -1.53 -16.57 15.32
CA LEU A 311 -1.91 -15.48 14.44
C LEU A 311 -2.81 -15.99 13.30
N ASP A 312 -2.50 -17.16 12.70
CA ASP A 312 -3.34 -17.77 11.67
C ASP A 312 -4.73 -18.19 12.17
N SER A 313 -4.80 -18.71 13.40
CA SER A 313 -6.08 -19.14 13.99
C SER A 313 -6.91 -17.96 14.50
N GLY A 314 -6.27 -16.81 14.81
CA GLY A 314 -6.89 -15.69 15.51
C GLY A 314 -7.32 -16.01 16.94
N ASP A 315 -6.73 -17.04 17.56
CA ASP A 315 -7.12 -17.57 18.88
C ASP A 315 -6.45 -16.85 20.06
N ASP A 316 -5.62 -15.81 19.79
CA ASP A 316 -4.91 -15.08 20.84
C ASP A 316 -5.20 -13.56 20.84
N PRO A 317 -6.45 -13.15 21.10
CA PRO A 317 -6.85 -11.73 21.06
C PRO A 317 -6.18 -10.89 22.17
N LYS A 318 -5.49 -11.51 23.13
CA LYS A 318 -4.76 -10.85 24.21
C LYS A 318 -3.24 -10.94 24.04
N SER A 319 -2.76 -11.37 22.88
CA SER A 319 -1.33 -11.54 22.59
C SER A 319 -0.58 -12.36 23.65
N THR A 320 -1.23 -13.36 24.26
CA THR A 320 -0.69 -14.16 25.37
C THR A 320 0.55 -14.93 24.93
N VAL A 321 0.51 -15.56 23.77
CA VAL A 321 1.63 -16.33 23.23
C VAL A 321 2.83 -15.43 22.91
N LEU A 322 2.59 -14.24 22.35
CA LEU A 322 3.68 -13.28 22.14
C LEU A 322 4.31 -12.84 23.47
N LYS A 323 3.51 -12.53 24.49
CA LYS A 323 4.02 -12.17 25.82
C LYS A 323 4.88 -13.27 26.43
N GLU A 324 4.43 -14.52 26.34
CA GLU A 324 5.21 -15.68 26.80
C GLU A 324 6.52 -15.82 26.02
N ILE A 325 6.51 -15.61 24.70
CA ILE A 325 7.70 -15.61 23.86
C ILE A 325 8.69 -14.53 24.31
N LEU A 326 8.23 -13.31 24.49
CA LEU A 326 9.08 -12.20 24.94
C LEU A 326 9.65 -12.45 26.36
N HIS A 327 8.84 -12.98 27.28
CA HIS A 327 9.28 -13.30 28.65
C HIS A 327 10.35 -14.41 28.67
N ARG A 328 10.13 -15.54 27.99
CA ARG A 328 11.13 -16.64 27.99
C ARG A 328 12.41 -16.28 27.23
N ASN A 329 12.35 -15.33 26.29
CA ASN A 329 13.50 -14.79 25.59
C ASN A 329 14.08 -13.51 26.24
N ALA A 330 13.63 -13.11 27.40
CA ALA A 330 14.10 -11.89 28.08
C ALA A 330 15.62 -11.83 28.29
N ARG A 331 16.30 -12.98 28.42
CA ARG A 331 17.77 -13.05 28.49
C ARG A 331 18.45 -12.71 27.17
N ARG A 332 17.75 -12.79 26.04
CA ARG A 332 18.24 -12.39 24.71
C ARG A 332 18.00 -10.91 24.43
N ALA A 333 17.21 -10.25 25.27
CA ALA A 333 16.98 -8.81 25.15
C ALA A 333 18.23 -8.05 25.57
N ARG A 334 18.46 -6.92 24.89
CA ARG A 334 19.47 -5.94 25.23
C ARG A 334 18.83 -4.67 25.73
N SER A 335 19.60 -3.85 26.44
CA SER A 335 19.15 -2.52 26.83
C SER A 335 19.10 -1.63 25.59
N VAL A 336 18.03 -0.86 25.50
CA VAL A 336 17.84 0.25 24.58
C VAL A 336 17.35 1.45 25.36
N THR A 337 17.49 2.64 24.83
CA THR A 337 17.02 3.85 25.50
C THR A 337 15.49 3.92 25.47
N PRO A 338 14.80 4.06 26.62
CA PRO A 338 13.35 4.25 26.65
C PRO A 338 12.93 5.53 25.94
N ASP A 339 11.77 5.50 25.30
CA ASP A 339 11.25 6.68 24.62
C ASP A 339 9.70 6.68 24.60
N GLU A 340 9.10 7.60 25.34
CA GLU A 340 7.64 7.74 25.45
C GLU A 340 6.97 8.14 24.12
N ARG A 341 7.71 8.71 23.18
CA ARG A 341 7.18 9.04 21.85
C ARG A 341 6.75 7.79 21.06
N ARG A 342 7.27 6.61 21.42
CA ARG A 342 6.89 5.30 20.86
C ARG A 342 5.53 4.81 21.33
N ARG A 343 4.84 5.52 22.25
CA ARG A 343 3.52 5.08 22.73
C ARG A 343 2.58 4.82 21.55
N MET A 344 1.75 3.79 21.69
CA MET A 344 0.76 3.45 20.67
C MET A 344 -0.26 4.56 20.49
N ALA A 345 -0.63 4.85 19.27
CA ALA A 345 -1.72 5.76 18.95
C ALA A 345 -3.08 5.10 19.24
N THR A 346 -4.00 5.84 19.85
CA THR A 346 -5.41 5.45 19.85
C THR A 346 -6.10 5.96 18.58
N PRO A 347 -7.30 5.46 18.19
CA PRO A 347 -8.08 6.07 17.12
C PRO A 347 -8.30 7.57 17.34
N HIS A 348 -8.55 7.98 18.57
CA HIS A 348 -8.66 9.39 18.94
C HIS A 348 -7.35 10.16 18.74
N ASP A 349 -6.19 9.59 19.12
CA ASP A 349 -4.88 10.24 18.89
C ASP A 349 -4.61 10.40 17.38
N TYR A 350 -4.92 9.37 16.59
CA TYR A 350 -4.75 9.39 15.13
C TYR A 350 -5.57 10.52 14.49
N LEU A 351 -6.86 10.60 14.81
CA LEU A 351 -7.77 11.63 14.30
C LEU A 351 -7.35 13.03 14.78
N ARG A 352 -7.01 13.18 16.06
CA ARG A 352 -6.53 14.45 16.61
C ARG A 352 -5.26 14.95 15.93
N ALA A 353 -4.30 14.06 15.66
CA ALA A 353 -3.06 14.41 14.98
C ALA A 353 -3.30 14.89 13.55
N HIS A 354 -4.24 14.27 12.82
CA HIS A 354 -4.66 14.75 11.50
C HIS A 354 -5.35 16.10 11.53
N LEU A 355 -6.13 16.38 12.58
CA LEU A 355 -6.86 17.64 12.76
C LEU A 355 -5.95 18.78 13.28
N ASP A 356 -4.72 18.50 13.67
CA ASP A 356 -3.79 19.55 14.12
C ASP A 356 -3.40 20.47 12.95
N PRO A 357 -3.68 21.78 13.05
CA PRO A 357 -3.30 22.75 12.02
C PRO A 357 -1.81 22.78 11.69
N ALA A 358 -0.94 22.33 12.60
CA ALA A 358 0.50 22.23 12.36
C ALA A 358 0.83 21.25 11.22
N HIS A 359 -0.04 20.28 10.98
CA HIS A 359 0.10 19.30 9.92
C HIS A 359 -0.77 19.58 8.70
N ALA A 360 -1.40 20.74 8.58
CA ALA A 360 -2.29 21.05 7.45
C ALA A 360 -1.58 21.00 6.09
N GLY A 361 -0.32 21.44 5.98
CA GLY A 361 0.40 21.51 4.71
C GLY A 361 -0.41 22.23 3.63
N ALA A 362 -0.61 21.58 2.47
CA ALA A 362 -1.49 22.08 1.40
C ALA A 362 -2.99 21.87 1.69
N GLY A 363 -3.34 21.29 2.82
CA GLY A 363 -4.72 21.04 3.27
C GLY A 363 -5.37 19.79 2.65
N PRO A 364 -6.66 19.61 2.91
CA PRO A 364 -7.43 20.31 3.95
C PRO A 364 -6.95 19.96 5.37
N ILE A 365 -7.24 20.80 6.36
CA ILE A 365 -7.05 20.40 7.78
C ILE A 365 -7.87 19.14 8.01
N GLY A 366 -7.27 18.16 8.70
CA GLY A 366 -7.89 16.86 8.97
C GLY A 366 -7.74 15.83 7.85
N HIS A 367 -7.29 16.23 6.64
CA HIS A 367 -6.99 15.31 5.52
C HIS A 367 -8.12 14.32 5.23
N GLY A 368 -9.37 14.80 5.28
CA GLY A 368 -10.61 14.06 5.12
C GLY A 368 -11.38 13.85 6.43
N TYR A 369 -10.70 13.83 7.56
CA TYR A 369 -11.34 13.74 8.86
C TYR A 369 -11.83 15.11 9.37
N THR A 370 -12.85 15.10 10.20
CA THR A 370 -13.49 16.27 10.81
C THR A 370 -13.64 16.05 12.31
N GLU A 371 -14.04 17.11 13.05
CA GLU A 371 -14.38 16.98 14.46
C GLU A 371 -15.48 15.91 14.71
N ASN A 372 -16.43 15.74 13.79
CA ASN A 372 -17.44 14.68 13.90
C ASN A 372 -16.83 13.26 13.81
N ASN A 373 -15.71 13.11 13.09
CA ASN A 373 -14.95 11.87 13.08
C ASN A 373 -14.26 11.64 14.42
N LEU A 374 -13.67 12.70 14.99
CA LEU A 374 -13.02 12.66 16.30
C LEU A 374 -13.99 12.32 17.43
N ASP A 375 -15.15 12.99 17.48
CA ASP A 375 -16.19 12.76 18.49
C ASP A 375 -16.75 11.32 18.45
N GLY A 376 -16.83 10.72 17.25
CA GLY A 376 -17.33 9.38 17.05
C GLY A 376 -16.26 8.30 16.88
N GLU A 377 -14.98 8.66 16.97
CA GLU A 377 -13.83 7.79 16.66
C GLU A 377 -14.01 7.02 15.34
N ARG A 378 -14.57 7.69 14.29
CA ARG A 378 -14.87 7.11 12.98
C ARG A 378 -13.79 7.46 11.98
N MET A 379 -13.09 6.47 11.46
CA MET A 379 -12.00 6.67 10.49
C MET A 379 -12.46 6.48 9.02
N TYR A 380 -13.71 6.83 8.72
CA TYR A 380 -14.28 6.78 7.38
C TYR A 380 -15.04 8.08 7.08
N TYR A 381 -15.02 8.51 5.82
CA TYR A 381 -15.57 9.81 5.41
C TYR A 381 -15.83 9.87 3.91
N THR A 382 -16.46 10.95 3.47
CA THR A 382 -16.61 11.31 2.05
C THR A 382 -15.95 12.65 1.79
N PHE A 383 -15.50 12.84 0.56
CA PHE A 383 -14.92 14.12 0.12
C PHE A 383 -15.17 14.37 -1.36
N PRO A 384 -15.30 15.65 -1.79
CA PRO A 384 -15.42 15.99 -3.20
C PRO A 384 -14.07 15.80 -3.90
N ILE A 385 -14.06 15.08 -5.02
CA ILE A 385 -12.88 14.94 -5.90
C ILE A 385 -12.90 16.03 -6.98
N ALA A 386 -14.05 16.19 -7.61
CA ALA A 386 -14.34 17.19 -8.63
C ALA A 386 -15.85 17.34 -8.78
N ASP A 387 -16.32 18.28 -9.60
CA ASP A 387 -17.74 18.39 -9.91
C ASP A 387 -18.26 17.07 -10.47
N GLY A 388 -19.28 16.50 -9.82
CA GLY A 388 -19.87 15.21 -10.18
C GLY A 388 -18.99 13.98 -9.91
N VAL A 389 -17.92 14.11 -9.09
CA VAL A 389 -17.08 12.98 -8.65
C VAL A 389 -16.85 13.04 -7.15
N ILE A 390 -17.24 11.99 -6.43
CA ILE A 390 -17.13 11.87 -4.97
C ILE A 390 -16.19 10.73 -4.59
N GLY A 391 -15.33 10.98 -3.64
CA GLY A 391 -14.48 10.00 -2.95
C GLY A 391 -15.14 9.51 -1.67
N ILE A 392 -15.06 8.21 -1.43
CA ILE A 392 -15.56 7.53 -0.22
C ILE A 392 -14.40 6.75 0.37
N SER A 393 -13.87 7.21 1.50
CA SER A 393 -12.83 6.50 2.27
C SER A 393 -13.50 5.59 3.30
N ILE A 394 -13.16 4.30 3.29
CA ILE A 394 -13.66 3.31 4.25
C ILE A 394 -12.52 2.73 5.07
N ASP A 395 -12.74 2.57 6.36
CA ASP A 395 -11.84 1.92 7.29
C ASP A 395 -12.09 0.42 7.29
N THR A 396 -11.11 -0.33 6.81
CA THR A 396 -11.19 -1.80 6.70
C THR A 396 -10.39 -2.52 7.77
N THR A 397 -9.87 -1.83 8.77
CA THR A 397 -9.04 -2.43 9.81
C THR A 397 -9.88 -3.24 10.81
N TYR A 398 -9.26 -4.27 11.39
CA TYR A 398 -9.88 -5.09 12.43
C TYR A 398 -9.09 -4.95 13.74
N ARG A 399 -9.50 -4.00 14.59
CA ARG A 399 -8.79 -3.58 15.79
C ARG A 399 -8.70 -4.61 16.92
N SER A 400 -9.28 -5.79 16.75
CA SER A 400 -9.11 -6.89 17.71
C SER A 400 -7.81 -7.70 17.50
N GLY A 401 -6.97 -7.29 16.54
CA GLY A 401 -5.65 -7.87 16.33
C GLY A 401 -5.61 -8.94 15.25
N HIS A 402 -5.64 -8.52 13.99
CA HIS A 402 -5.37 -9.36 12.82
C HIS A 402 -5.01 -8.50 11.61
N TYR A 403 -4.15 -9.01 10.74
CA TYR A 403 -3.70 -8.29 9.54
C TYR A 403 -4.73 -8.28 8.39
N GLU A 404 -5.72 -9.16 8.40
CA GLU A 404 -6.79 -9.16 7.41
C GLU A 404 -7.86 -8.12 7.74
N GLY A 405 -8.51 -7.60 6.70
CA GLY A 405 -9.52 -6.58 6.81
C GLY A 405 -10.94 -7.11 6.92
N SER A 406 -11.86 -6.23 7.32
CA SER A 406 -13.31 -6.44 7.27
C SER A 406 -14.02 -5.12 7.56
N LEU A 407 -15.32 -5.02 7.25
CA LEU A 407 -16.16 -3.90 7.67
C LEU A 407 -17.07 -4.27 8.84
N GLY A 408 -17.28 -3.34 9.78
CA GLY A 408 -18.34 -3.42 10.76
C GLY A 408 -19.71 -3.11 10.13
N THR A 409 -20.78 -3.64 10.75
CA THR A 409 -22.16 -3.44 10.26
C THR A 409 -22.57 -1.97 10.24
N GLU A 410 -22.12 -1.17 11.23
CA GLU A 410 -22.42 0.28 11.26
C GLU A 410 -21.83 0.97 10.03
N GLN A 411 -20.57 0.71 9.73
CA GLN A 411 -19.89 1.31 8.59
C GLN A 411 -20.48 0.81 7.25
N LEU A 412 -20.80 -0.49 7.14
CA LEU A 412 -21.41 -1.04 5.92
C LEU A 412 -22.76 -0.35 5.62
N ARG A 413 -23.58 -0.12 6.65
CA ARG A 413 -24.85 0.62 6.52
C ARG A 413 -24.63 2.09 6.19
N TRP A 414 -23.60 2.72 6.75
CA TRP A 414 -23.20 4.07 6.39
C TRP A 414 -22.78 4.14 4.92
N LEU A 415 -21.95 3.20 4.46
CA LEU A 415 -21.52 3.11 3.07
C LEU A 415 -22.74 2.98 2.14
N GLU A 416 -23.68 2.08 2.44
CA GLU A 416 -24.92 1.91 1.65
C GLU A 416 -25.73 3.20 1.55
N ARG A 417 -25.94 3.90 2.68
CA ARG A 417 -26.65 5.19 2.69
C ARG A 417 -25.93 6.26 1.88
N THR A 418 -24.60 6.29 1.98
CA THR A 418 -23.75 7.24 1.24
C THR A 418 -23.84 6.99 -0.26
N LEU A 419 -23.70 5.74 -0.69
CA LEU A 419 -23.85 5.36 -2.10
C LEU A 419 -25.24 5.73 -2.63
N ALA A 420 -26.30 5.48 -1.85
CA ALA A 420 -27.68 5.80 -2.24
C ALA A 420 -27.94 7.31 -2.31
N ALA A 421 -27.30 8.12 -1.47
CA ALA A 421 -27.43 9.58 -1.51
C ALA A 421 -26.89 10.21 -2.80
N HIS A 422 -25.90 9.56 -3.44
CA HIS A 422 -25.26 10.01 -4.67
C HIS A 422 -25.68 9.23 -5.92
N SER A 423 -26.74 8.39 -5.84
CA SER A 423 -27.17 7.55 -6.96
C SER A 423 -28.63 7.78 -7.29
N THR A 424 -28.93 8.37 -8.46
CA THR A 424 -30.33 8.55 -8.93
C THR A 424 -30.98 7.23 -9.27
N LEU A 425 -30.17 6.22 -9.66
CA LEU A 425 -30.59 4.85 -9.92
C LEU A 425 -29.69 3.87 -9.19
N HIS A 426 -30.29 2.99 -8.39
CA HIS A 426 -29.53 1.91 -7.74
C HIS A 426 -30.46 0.69 -7.55
N TYR A 427 -29.89 -0.41 -7.04
CA TYR A 427 -30.62 -1.63 -6.76
C TYR A 427 -30.69 -1.87 -5.25
N ASP A 428 -31.84 -2.28 -4.73
CA ASP A 428 -31.98 -2.71 -3.34
C ASP A 428 -31.32 -4.09 -3.10
N ALA A 429 -31.43 -4.60 -1.88
CA ALA A 429 -30.86 -5.91 -1.52
C ALA A 429 -31.55 -7.08 -2.25
N ASP A 430 -32.79 -6.91 -2.66
CA ASP A 430 -33.57 -7.89 -3.44
C ASP A 430 -33.31 -7.79 -4.95
N GLY A 431 -32.45 -6.85 -5.39
CA GLY A 431 -32.13 -6.60 -6.79
C GLY A 431 -33.19 -5.80 -7.55
N ARG A 432 -34.13 -5.15 -6.85
CA ARG A 432 -35.13 -4.28 -7.47
C ARG A 432 -34.53 -2.90 -7.73
N LEU A 433 -34.86 -2.31 -8.87
CA LEU A 433 -34.43 -0.96 -9.24
C LEU A 433 -35.12 0.09 -8.36
N VAL A 434 -34.33 0.91 -7.70
CA VAL A 434 -34.76 2.04 -6.88
C VAL A 434 -34.40 3.34 -7.60
N ARG A 435 -35.30 4.31 -7.59
CA ARG A 435 -35.09 5.66 -8.12
C ARG A 435 -35.05 6.66 -6.98
N ASN A 436 -33.95 7.45 -6.95
CA ASN A 436 -33.76 8.53 -5.99
C ASN A 436 -33.56 9.87 -6.73
N PRO A 437 -34.62 10.58 -7.08
CA PRO A 437 -34.51 11.83 -7.85
C PRO A 437 -33.84 12.98 -7.05
N ALA A 438 -33.63 12.81 -5.75
CA ALA A 438 -32.97 13.80 -4.91
C ALA A 438 -31.44 13.64 -4.90
N ALA A 439 -30.91 12.57 -5.47
CA ALA A 439 -29.46 12.35 -5.56
C ALA A 439 -28.82 13.23 -6.64
N ASP A 440 -27.53 13.55 -6.47
CA ASP A 440 -26.74 14.35 -7.40
C ASP A 440 -26.12 13.55 -8.57
N ASP A 441 -26.27 12.23 -8.55
CA ASP A 441 -25.77 11.28 -9.58
C ASP A 441 -24.27 11.37 -9.85
N ALA A 442 -23.48 11.53 -8.82
CA ALA A 442 -22.02 11.62 -8.91
C ALA A 442 -21.38 10.29 -9.29
N HIS A 443 -20.26 10.31 -9.99
CA HIS A 443 -19.38 9.16 -10.14
C HIS A 443 -18.66 8.88 -8.82
N LEU A 444 -18.64 7.62 -8.36
CA LEU A 444 -18.15 7.25 -7.05
C LEU A 444 -16.82 6.48 -7.16
N LEU A 445 -15.81 6.95 -6.42
CA LEU A 445 -14.54 6.26 -6.21
C LEU A 445 -14.45 5.87 -4.75
N VAL A 446 -14.29 4.58 -4.46
CA VAL A 446 -14.13 4.04 -3.11
C VAL A 446 -12.66 3.81 -2.82
N PHE A 447 -12.21 4.19 -1.63
CA PHE A 447 -10.83 4.03 -1.16
C PHE A 447 -10.81 3.23 0.14
N SER A 448 -9.87 2.30 0.24
CA SER A 448 -9.60 1.55 1.47
C SER A 448 -8.14 1.12 1.51
N HIS A 449 -7.70 0.55 2.63
CA HIS A 449 -6.42 -0.11 2.70
C HIS A 449 -6.49 -1.53 2.13
N HIS A 450 -7.32 -2.38 2.72
CA HIS A 450 -7.46 -3.77 2.29
C HIS A 450 -8.20 -3.88 0.96
N HIS A 451 -7.70 -4.75 0.09
CA HIS A 451 -8.37 -5.17 -1.15
C HIS A 451 -9.34 -6.33 -0.88
N SER A 452 -10.28 -6.57 -1.79
CA SER A 452 -11.37 -7.52 -1.55
C SER A 452 -10.90 -8.92 -1.11
N PRO A 453 -9.85 -9.58 -1.68
CA PRO A 453 -9.39 -10.88 -1.22
C PRO A 453 -8.75 -10.89 0.17
N SER A 454 -8.26 -9.75 0.67
CA SER A 454 -7.68 -9.63 2.02
C SER A 454 -8.70 -9.26 3.09
N MET A 455 -9.96 -9.07 2.72
CA MET A 455 -11.06 -8.84 3.65
C MET A 455 -11.78 -10.16 3.92
N THR A 456 -11.14 -11.03 4.72
CA THR A 456 -11.62 -12.39 4.99
C THR A 456 -11.99 -12.61 6.45
N ARG A 457 -11.57 -11.69 7.34
CA ARG A 457 -11.74 -11.85 8.77
C ARG A 457 -13.21 -11.71 9.17
N ARG A 458 -13.74 -12.81 9.72
CA ARG A 458 -15.06 -12.87 10.36
C ARG A 458 -14.84 -13.32 11.80
N PRO A 459 -14.66 -12.39 12.75
CA PRO A 459 -14.42 -12.76 14.13
C PRO A 459 -15.62 -13.51 14.72
N ASP A 460 -15.33 -14.35 15.70
CA ASP A 460 -16.34 -15.00 16.52
C ASP A 460 -17.20 -13.94 17.23
N ALA A 461 -18.52 -14.10 17.19
CA ALA A 461 -19.48 -13.21 17.85
C ALA A 461 -19.25 -13.08 19.37
N ALA A 462 -18.60 -14.05 19.99
CA ALA A 462 -18.22 -13.99 21.40
C ALA A 462 -17.07 -13.01 21.70
N ARG A 463 -16.32 -12.57 20.69
CA ARG A 463 -15.15 -11.68 20.82
C ARG A 463 -15.42 -10.24 20.43
N THR A 464 -16.54 -9.99 19.83
CA THR A 464 -16.96 -8.65 19.37
C THR A 464 -18.49 -8.58 19.40
N ASP A 465 -18.99 -7.42 19.76
CA ASP A 465 -20.41 -7.08 19.77
C ASP A 465 -20.91 -6.64 18.38
N GLU A 466 -20.03 -6.56 17.39
CA GLU A 466 -20.36 -6.16 16.03
C GLU A 466 -20.05 -7.25 14.99
N THR A 467 -21.03 -7.54 14.12
CA THR A 467 -20.83 -8.42 12.96
C THR A 467 -19.86 -7.77 11.97
N ARG A 468 -18.89 -8.56 11.48
CA ARG A 468 -17.92 -8.14 10.48
C ARG A 468 -18.25 -8.73 9.12
N HIS A 469 -18.08 -7.93 8.07
CA HIS A 469 -18.39 -8.23 6.68
C HIS A 469 -17.11 -8.35 5.86
N ASP A 470 -17.04 -9.34 4.98
CA ASP A 470 -15.89 -9.61 4.12
C ASP A 470 -15.93 -8.85 2.78
N GLY A 471 -14.87 -9.03 1.98
CA GLY A 471 -14.74 -8.37 0.69
C GLY A 471 -15.81 -8.78 -0.32
N ALA A 472 -16.33 -10.01 -0.26
CA ALA A 472 -17.41 -10.45 -1.15
C ALA A 472 -18.72 -9.71 -0.86
N GLU A 473 -19.01 -9.44 0.42
CA GLU A 473 -20.18 -8.66 0.82
C GLU A 473 -20.05 -7.18 0.40
N VAL A 474 -18.85 -6.62 0.49
CA VAL A 474 -18.56 -5.26 -0.01
C VAL A 474 -18.72 -5.19 -1.53
N ILE A 475 -18.17 -6.15 -2.29
CA ILE A 475 -18.38 -6.23 -3.76
C ILE A 475 -19.87 -6.32 -4.10
N ALA A 476 -20.61 -7.17 -3.39
CA ALA A 476 -22.06 -7.32 -3.61
C ALA A 476 -22.81 -6.01 -3.36
N LEU A 477 -22.42 -5.25 -2.33
CA LEU A 477 -22.97 -3.93 -2.07
C LEU A 477 -22.63 -2.94 -3.20
N LEU A 478 -21.35 -2.81 -3.58
CA LEU A 478 -20.91 -1.87 -4.61
C LEU A 478 -21.56 -2.15 -5.97
N ASN A 479 -21.75 -3.43 -6.32
CA ASN A 479 -22.46 -3.84 -7.54
C ASN A 479 -23.93 -3.40 -7.59
N ARG A 480 -24.50 -2.92 -6.51
CA ARG A 480 -25.88 -2.37 -6.49
C ARG A 480 -25.96 -0.93 -7.00
N PHE A 481 -24.81 -0.26 -7.14
CA PHE A 481 -24.73 1.17 -7.47
C PHE A 481 -23.97 1.37 -8.79
N PRO A 482 -24.70 1.56 -9.92
CA PRO A 482 -24.10 1.64 -11.26
C PRO A 482 -23.12 2.81 -11.45
N ASN A 483 -23.18 3.83 -10.61
CA ASN A 483 -22.28 4.98 -10.63
C ASN A 483 -20.97 4.77 -9.84
N VAL A 484 -20.74 3.60 -9.24
CA VAL A 484 -19.43 3.20 -8.71
C VAL A 484 -18.50 2.85 -9.88
N VAL A 485 -17.40 3.59 -10.00
CA VAL A 485 -16.42 3.43 -11.08
C VAL A 485 -15.30 2.50 -10.69
N ALA A 486 -14.73 2.74 -9.50
CA ALA A 486 -13.61 1.96 -9.01
C ALA A 486 -13.52 1.89 -7.47
N TRP A 487 -12.90 0.81 -7.00
CA TRP A 487 -12.43 0.62 -5.62
C TRP A 487 -10.90 0.57 -5.63
N ILE A 488 -10.24 1.52 -4.96
CA ILE A 488 -8.80 1.78 -5.01
C ILE A 488 -8.19 1.46 -3.63
N ASN A 489 -7.13 0.62 -3.61
CA ASN A 489 -6.59 0.08 -2.36
C ASN A 489 -5.11 -0.31 -2.46
N GLY A 490 -4.53 -0.85 -1.34
CA GLY A 490 -3.14 -1.26 -1.17
C GLY A 490 -3.01 -2.62 -0.49
N HIS A 491 -2.23 -2.68 0.60
CA HIS A 491 -2.07 -3.83 1.50
C HIS A 491 -1.28 -5.02 0.92
N SER A 492 -1.56 -5.44 -0.29
CA SER A 492 -0.92 -6.65 -0.86
C SER A 492 0.53 -6.42 -1.32
N HIS A 493 0.97 -5.16 -1.42
CA HIS A 493 2.25 -4.73 -1.99
C HIS A 493 2.45 -5.17 -3.46
N VAL A 494 1.37 -5.46 -4.17
CA VAL A 494 1.39 -5.93 -5.57
C VAL A 494 0.52 -5.03 -6.43
N ASN A 495 0.99 -4.65 -7.62
CA ASN A 495 0.10 -4.03 -8.59
C ASN A 495 -0.85 -5.08 -9.14
N ARG A 496 -2.15 -4.86 -8.94
CA ARG A 496 -3.21 -5.74 -9.48
C ARG A 496 -4.45 -4.94 -9.82
N ILE A 497 -5.04 -5.22 -10.97
CA ILE A 497 -6.29 -4.59 -11.41
C ILE A 497 -7.30 -5.69 -11.73
N THR A 498 -8.37 -5.75 -10.95
CA THR A 498 -9.40 -6.79 -11.01
C THR A 498 -10.72 -6.22 -11.53
N PRO A 499 -11.32 -6.79 -12.60
CA PRO A 499 -12.67 -6.43 -13.02
C PRO A 499 -13.71 -7.15 -12.14
N HIS A 500 -14.59 -6.40 -11.48
CA HIS A 500 -15.77 -6.95 -10.82
C HIS A 500 -16.95 -6.90 -11.79
N ALA A 501 -16.99 -7.89 -12.69
CA ALA A 501 -18.02 -8.01 -13.70
C ALA A 501 -19.35 -8.47 -13.11
N HIS A 502 -20.45 -7.82 -13.53
CA HIS A 502 -21.80 -8.19 -13.18
C HIS A 502 -22.59 -8.58 -14.46
N PRO A 503 -23.56 -9.53 -14.39
CA PRO A 503 -24.40 -9.88 -15.54
C PRO A 503 -25.11 -8.68 -16.18
N THR A 504 -25.45 -7.65 -15.40
CA THR A 504 -25.87 -6.34 -15.89
C THR A 504 -24.62 -5.45 -15.99
N PRO A 505 -24.06 -5.18 -17.19
CA PRO A 505 -22.75 -4.53 -17.33
C PRO A 505 -22.61 -3.16 -16.66
N ALA A 506 -23.69 -2.39 -16.54
CA ALA A 506 -23.70 -1.10 -15.85
C ALA A 506 -23.46 -1.21 -14.33
N ARG A 507 -23.56 -2.40 -13.75
CA ARG A 507 -23.30 -2.68 -12.33
C ARG A 507 -21.89 -3.18 -12.05
N SER A 508 -21.02 -3.13 -13.05
CA SER A 508 -19.63 -3.58 -12.98
C SER A 508 -18.71 -2.42 -12.63
N PHE A 509 -17.64 -2.67 -11.88
CA PHE A 509 -16.63 -1.69 -11.50
C PHE A 509 -15.22 -2.30 -11.47
N TRP A 510 -14.20 -1.46 -11.38
CA TRP A 510 -12.82 -1.88 -11.29
C TRP A 510 -12.31 -1.87 -9.85
N GLU A 511 -11.50 -2.85 -9.47
CA GLU A 511 -10.68 -2.79 -8.27
C GLU A 511 -9.22 -2.57 -8.67
N VAL A 512 -8.60 -1.53 -8.10
CA VAL A 512 -7.23 -1.11 -8.44
C VAL A 512 -6.38 -1.19 -7.19
N ASN A 513 -5.55 -2.23 -7.10
CA ASN A 513 -4.58 -2.42 -6.03
C ASN A 513 -3.20 -1.93 -6.49
N THR A 514 -2.55 -1.09 -5.68
CA THR A 514 -1.22 -0.52 -5.98
C THR A 514 -0.16 -1.15 -5.09
N ALA A 515 1.02 -1.43 -5.67
CA ALA A 515 2.17 -1.92 -4.93
C ALA A 515 2.66 -0.88 -3.91
N SER A 516 3.25 -1.37 -2.82
CA SER A 516 3.72 -0.54 -1.72
C SER A 516 4.89 0.37 -2.09
N HIS A 517 5.13 1.39 -1.25
CA HIS A 517 6.35 2.16 -1.32
C HIS A 517 7.49 1.58 -0.46
N VAL A 518 7.18 0.73 0.54
CA VAL A 518 8.21 0.13 1.40
C VAL A 518 8.95 -1.02 0.73
N ASP A 519 8.26 -1.82 -0.09
CA ASP A 519 8.84 -2.95 -0.82
C ASP A 519 9.00 -2.64 -2.31
N TYR A 520 9.94 -3.32 -2.98
CA TYR A 520 10.03 -3.25 -4.44
C TYR A 520 8.69 -3.69 -5.06
N PRO A 521 8.15 -2.98 -6.07
CA PRO A 521 8.81 -1.99 -6.95
C PRO A 521 8.72 -0.53 -6.50
N GLN A 522 8.13 -0.21 -5.36
CA GLN A 522 8.04 1.14 -4.79
C GLN A 522 7.25 2.11 -5.68
N HIS A 523 6.02 1.76 -5.99
CA HIS A 523 5.16 2.53 -6.87
C HIS A 523 4.16 3.42 -6.11
N ALA A 524 3.86 4.56 -6.71
CA ALA A 524 2.61 5.28 -6.59
C ALA A 524 1.82 5.13 -7.90
N ARG A 525 0.58 5.63 -7.94
CA ARG A 525 -0.28 5.55 -9.13
C ARG A 525 -0.98 6.87 -9.38
N LEU A 526 -0.81 7.40 -10.59
CA LEU A 526 -1.56 8.54 -11.09
C LEU A 526 -2.84 8.02 -11.76
N LEU A 527 -4.00 8.54 -11.36
CA LEU A 527 -5.30 8.14 -11.88
C LEU A 527 -5.98 9.33 -12.56
N GLU A 528 -6.56 9.08 -13.73
CA GLU A 528 -7.26 10.10 -14.52
C GLU A 528 -8.63 9.54 -14.95
N LEU A 529 -9.72 10.13 -14.45
CA LEU A 529 -11.08 9.74 -14.82
C LEU A 529 -11.55 10.62 -15.97
N VAL A 530 -12.14 10.00 -17.00
CA VAL A 530 -12.53 10.63 -18.26
C VAL A 530 -13.89 10.14 -18.70
N ASP A 531 -14.77 11.06 -19.12
CA ASP A 531 -15.99 10.73 -19.86
C ASP A 531 -15.67 10.66 -21.37
N ASN A 532 -15.95 9.52 -21.99
CA ASN A 532 -15.76 9.29 -23.42
C ASN A 532 -16.92 9.83 -24.29
N HIS A 533 -18.00 10.29 -23.69
CA HIS A 533 -19.25 10.73 -24.38
C HIS A 533 -19.81 9.70 -25.37
N ASP A 534 -19.69 8.42 -25.03
CA ASP A 534 -20.21 7.30 -25.83
C ASP A 534 -20.91 6.24 -24.98
N GLY A 535 -21.25 6.59 -23.73
CA GLY A 535 -21.83 5.69 -22.75
C GLY A 535 -20.77 4.87 -21.99
N THR A 536 -19.49 5.28 -22.07
CA THR A 536 -18.40 4.69 -21.28
C THR A 536 -17.58 5.77 -20.58
N LEU A 537 -16.95 5.38 -19.48
CA LEU A 537 -15.87 6.11 -18.83
C LEU A 537 -14.55 5.37 -19.06
N SER A 538 -13.44 6.12 -19.07
CA SER A 538 -12.10 5.56 -18.98
C SER A 538 -11.46 6.00 -17.65
N LEU A 539 -10.96 5.03 -16.88
CA LEU A 539 -10.05 5.29 -15.77
C LEU A 539 -8.64 4.93 -16.24
N PHE A 540 -7.82 5.94 -16.51
CA PHE A 540 -6.41 5.71 -16.77
C PHE A 540 -5.69 5.52 -15.46
N THR A 541 -4.80 4.54 -15.42
CA THR A 541 -3.90 4.31 -14.30
C THR A 541 -2.47 4.30 -14.83
N THR A 542 -1.62 5.15 -14.27
CA THR A 542 -0.23 5.26 -14.67
C THR A 542 0.66 5.17 -13.44
N LEU A 543 1.60 4.23 -13.43
CA LEU A 543 2.51 4.07 -12.30
C LEU A 543 3.56 5.17 -12.27
N VAL A 544 3.96 5.54 -11.06
CA VAL A 544 4.95 6.58 -10.76
C VAL A 544 5.98 5.99 -9.79
N GLU A 545 7.26 6.12 -10.11
CA GLU A 545 8.38 5.79 -9.23
C GLU A 545 8.84 7.05 -8.48
N SER A 546 9.64 6.92 -7.41
CA SER A 546 10.19 8.08 -6.68
C SER A 546 11.21 8.86 -7.53
N ALA A 547 11.57 10.07 -7.10
CA ALA A 547 12.59 10.92 -7.77
C ALA A 547 14.02 10.42 -7.56
N ALA A 548 14.23 9.43 -6.67
CA ALA A 548 15.55 8.90 -6.36
C ALA A 548 16.28 8.39 -7.61
N PRO A 549 17.60 8.58 -7.73
CA PRO A 549 18.40 7.95 -8.77
C PRO A 549 18.21 6.43 -8.76
N TYR A 550 18.21 5.81 -9.95
CA TYR A 550 18.05 4.35 -10.03
C TYR A 550 19.22 3.60 -9.42
N ARG A 551 20.44 4.01 -9.76
CA ARG A 551 21.66 3.37 -9.26
C ARG A 551 22.13 4.04 -7.98
N ALA A 552 22.29 3.23 -6.93
CA ALA A 552 22.88 3.67 -5.69
C ALA A 552 24.41 3.86 -5.83
N ASP A 553 24.89 4.91 -5.19
CA ASP A 553 26.30 5.11 -4.89
C ASP A 553 26.49 4.89 -3.38
N PHE A 554 27.29 3.91 -3.01
CA PHE A 554 27.45 3.54 -1.60
C PHE A 554 28.29 4.55 -0.80
N ASP A 555 28.99 5.46 -1.47
CA ASP A 555 29.73 6.55 -0.85
C ASP A 555 28.88 7.82 -0.70
N ASP A 556 27.72 7.90 -1.37
CA ASP A 556 26.76 9.00 -1.23
C ASP A 556 25.74 8.73 -0.12
N LEU A 557 26.00 9.28 1.07
CA LEU A 557 25.11 9.24 2.22
C LEU A 557 24.31 10.55 2.41
N SER A 558 24.14 11.34 1.37
CA SER A 558 23.18 12.46 1.32
C SER A 558 21.74 11.95 1.33
N ALA A 559 20.76 12.83 1.54
CA ALA A 559 19.33 12.45 1.48
C ALA A 559 18.97 11.79 0.13
N VAL A 560 19.51 12.29 -0.98
CA VAL A 560 19.29 11.73 -2.32
C VAL A 560 19.96 10.37 -2.47
N GLY A 561 21.21 10.21 -1.98
CA GLY A 561 21.92 8.94 -1.99
C GLY A 561 21.22 7.89 -1.13
N LEU A 562 20.71 8.26 0.05
CA LEU A 562 19.93 7.38 0.94
C LEU A 562 18.61 6.96 0.28
N ALA A 563 17.93 7.83 -0.44
CA ALA A 563 16.72 7.48 -1.19
C ALA A 563 17.00 6.51 -2.35
N SER A 564 18.15 6.68 -3.04
CA SER A 564 18.62 5.73 -4.07
C SER A 564 18.97 4.38 -3.46
N LEU A 565 19.66 4.36 -2.32
CA LEU A 565 19.94 3.14 -1.54
C LEU A 565 18.65 2.44 -1.09
N TYR A 566 17.67 3.18 -0.60
CA TYR A 566 16.37 2.64 -0.21
C TYR A 566 15.73 1.84 -1.34
N ARG A 567 15.69 2.39 -2.55
CA ARG A 567 15.15 1.74 -3.75
C ARG A 567 15.94 0.48 -4.12
N GLU A 568 17.27 0.57 -4.17
CA GLU A 568 18.12 -0.54 -4.63
C GLU A 568 18.16 -1.67 -3.59
N LEU A 569 18.19 -1.33 -2.29
CA LEU A 569 18.14 -2.31 -1.21
C LEU A 569 16.76 -3.02 -1.15
N ALA A 570 15.65 -2.33 -1.43
CA ALA A 570 14.33 -2.95 -1.50
C ALA A 570 14.29 -4.06 -2.56
N TYR A 571 14.90 -3.85 -3.72
CA TYR A 571 15.05 -4.89 -4.73
C TYR A 571 15.88 -6.08 -4.22
N ASN A 572 16.97 -5.82 -3.49
CA ASN A 572 17.90 -6.85 -3.00
C ASN A 572 17.48 -7.42 -1.63
N ALA A 573 16.29 -7.08 -1.11
CA ALA A 573 15.84 -7.53 0.20
C ALA A 573 15.68 -9.05 0.25
N PRO A 574 16.37 -9.76 1.17
CA PRO A 574 16.27 -11.23 1.27
C PRO A 574 14.84 -11.74 1.54
N GLY A 575 14.05 -10.96 2.28
CA GLY A 575 12.64 -11.25 2.53
C GLY A 575 11.79 -11.26 1.26
N LEU A 576 12.08 -10.39 0.29
CA LEU A 576 11.39 -10.36 -1.00
C LEU A 576 11.62 -11.65 -1.79
N ALA A 577 12.85 -12.14 -1.85
CA ALA A 577 13.16 -13.42 -2.50
C ALA A 577 12.42 -14.60 -1.85
N ALA A 578 12.26 -14.59 -0.52
CA ALA A 578 11.48 -15.60 0.19
C ALA A 578 9.98 -15.53 -0.14
N ARG A 579 9.43 -14.33 -0.31
CA ARG A 579 8.02 -14.09 -0.68
C ARG A 579 7.71 -14.56 -2.09
N THR A 580 8.61 -14.30 -3.04
CA THR A 580 8.42 -14.60 -4.47
C THR A 580 8.92 -16.00 -4.87
N GLY A 581 9.29 -16.86 -3.91
CA GLY A 581 9.81 -18.20 -4.20
C GLY A 581 11.16 -18.19 -4.93
N GLY A 582 11.92 -17.10 -4.74
CA GLY A 582 13.30 -16.96 -5.26
C GLY A 582 13.39 -16.40 -6.67
N GLY A 583 12.27 -15.95 -7.27
CA GLY A 583 12.37 -15.68 -8.70
C GLY A 583 11.77 -14.42 -9.25
N VAL A 584 10.70 -13.85 -8.72
CA VAL A 584 10.02 -12.91 -9.63
C VAL A 584 9.57 -11.63 -8.93
N HIS A 585 10.48 -10.65 -8.88
CA HIS A 585 10.13 -9.25 -8.62
C HIS A 585 9.06 -8.72 -9.60
N GLU A 586 8.94 -9.31 -10.78
CA GLU A 586 7.90 -9.01 -11.77
C GLU A 586 6.49 -9.29 -11.24
N GLU A 587 6.33 -10.26 -10.33
CA GLU A 587 5.05 -10.57 -9.70
C GLU A 587 4.53 -9.38 -8.89
N MET A 588 5.42 -8.69 -8.15
CA MET A 588 5.07 -7.50 -7.36
C MET A 588 4.73 -6.30 -8.26
N ALA A 589 5.44 -6.15 -9.37
CA ALA A 589 5.17 -5.11 -10.36
C ALA A 589 3.85 -5.35 -11.15
N GLY A 590 3.28 -6.54 -11.05
CA GLY A 590 2.10 -6.96 -11.80
C GLY A 590 2.38 -7.23 -13.28
N THR A 591 1.39 -7.71 -14.01
CA THR A 591 1.44 -7.92 -15.46
C THR A 591 1.31 -6.59 -16.21
N ALA A 592 1.45 -6.59 -17.52
CA ALA A 592 1.17 -5.39 -18.34
C ALA A 592 -0.27 -4.87 -18.15
N ALA A 593 -1.21 -5.77 -17.84
CA ALA A 593 -2.61 -5.43 -17.58
C ALA A 593 -2.87 -4.83 -16.18
N ASP A 594 -1.85 -4.80 -15.31
CA ASP A 594 -1.93 -4.27 -13.94
C ASP A 594 -1.13 -2.96 -13.76
N ARG A 595 -0.37 -2.57 -14.78
CA ARG A 595 0.56 -1.42 -14.74
C ARG A 595 -0.08 -0.15 -15.29
N ASN A 596 0.34 0.27 -16.50
CA ASN A 596 -0.22 1.46 -17.16
C ASN A 596 -1.41 1.04 -18.01
N THR A 597 -2.63 1.43 -17.61
CA THR A 597 -3.84 0.94 -18.26
C THR A 597 -4.86 2.04 -18.54
N GLU A 598 -5.68 1.83 -19.57
CA GLU A 598 -6.98 2.47 -19.76
C GLU A 598 -8.06 1.45 -19.41
N LEU A 599 -8.75 1.64 -18.31
CA LEU A 599 -9.81 0.78 -17.80
C LEU A 599 -11.16 1.31 -18.27
N LEU A 600 -11.85 0.56 -19.13
CA LEU A 600 -13.16 0.96 -19.63
C LEU A 600 -14.26 0.42 -18.73
N VAL A 601 -15.24 1.27 -18.38
CA VAL A 601 -16.44 0.90 -17.63
C VAL A 601 -17.66 1.57 -18.24
N ARG A 602 -18.84 0.99 -18.09
CA ARG A 602 -20.10 1.60 -18.52
C ARG A 602 -20.38 2.83 -17.67
N ARG A 603 -20.76 3.93 -18.32
CA ARG A 603 -21.38 5.05 -17.64
C ARG A 603 -22.80 4.66 -17.21
N ALA A 604 -23.16 5.00 -15.97
CA ALA A 604 -24.51 4.77 -15.43
C ALA A 604 -25.57 5.56 -16.20
#